data_3de59d188f3e3a26b35f5ffdf7eae2ca
#
_entry.id   3de59d188f3e3a26b35f5ffdf7eae2ca
#
_cell.length_a   1.000
_cell.length_b   1.000
_cell.length_c   1.000
_cell.angle_alpha   90.00
_cell.angle_beta   90.00
_cell.angle_gamma   90.00
#
_symmetry.space_group_name_H-M   'P 1'
#
loop_
_entity.id
_entity.type
_entity.pdbx_description
1 polymer ?
#
loop_
_entity_poly.entity_id
_entity_poly.type
_entity_poly.pdbx_seq_one_letter_code
_entity_poly.pdbx_strand_id
1 'polypeptide(L)'
;MLILAKINEIGDMMGLMIYNSLTNKIEEFKTHEPGIVNMYVCGPTVYDYIHIGNARPVIFYDMLKNYLEYIGYKVNYASNITDVDDKIINKALEQGVSEEEIAKKYEDAYFKNCNDLGSKRPTFVPHATAYIKEMLDFIGQLVNKGYAYEVNGDVYFRVNHLDSYGVLSNQVQEELQNGVRKDVDTKKENPLDFVLWKKTNVGIKWPSIYGPGRPGWHTECVCMIDKIFNHKMIDIHGGGMDLKFPHHENEIAQAKAMYGNTLASYWMHVGRLNLKGQKMSKSLGNVILVNDFKTQEDLMSLRLLIVTQPYRNSISYDEELFNQYKKEYDKFTRAYKNAMLALDYNNYKSNEVIKEDKEAFINYMNQDLNCQNVMSLASSLLKELNSATRAGNLDVIAKKANMIKQIMDVFGVMMPYTPLNDETRKIYNEWLQAKSVKNFEEADKLRAVLTEAGVI
;
A
#
# COMPACT_ATOMS: atom_id res chain seq x y z
N MET A 1 10.51 -15.94 -21.44
CA MET A 1 11.73 -16.70 -21.15
C MET A 1 12.56 -16.09 -20.02
N LEU A 2 12.86 -14.78 -20.01
CA LEU A 2 13.62 -14.14 -18.92
C LEU A 2 12.93 -14.18 -17.54
N ILE A 3 11.60 -14.07 -17.49
CA ILE A 3 10.82 -14.14 -16.25
C ILE A 3 10.87 -15.54 -15.63
N LEU A 4 10.71 -16.60 -16.43
CA LEU A 4 10.81 -17.99 -15.98
C LEU A 4 12.24 -18.37 -15.58
N ALA A 5 13.27 -17.77 -16.18
CA ALA A 5 14.65 -17.97 -15.81
C ALA A 5 14.97 -17.40 -14.41
N LYS A 6 14.45 -16.20 -14.07
CA LYS A 6 14.60 -15.62 -12.74
C LYS A 6 13.87 -16.42 -11.66
N ILE A 7 12.69 -16.97 -11.97
CA ILE A 7 11.94 -17.84 -11.05
C ILE A 7 12.68 -19.17 -10.84
N ASN A 8 13.35 -19.69 -11.87
CA ASN A 8 14.15 -20.92 -11.76
C ASN A 8 15.47 -20.73 -11.00
N GLU A 9 16.07 -19.55 -11.00
CA GLU A 9 17.24 -19.24 -10.15
C GLU A 9 16.88 -19.20 -8.65
N ILE A 10 15.60 -18.98 -8.32
CA ILE A 10 15.05 -19.00 -6.95
C ILE A 10 14.59 -20.41 -6.55
N GLY A 11 14.64 -21.39 -7.47
CA GLY A 11 14.03 -22.72 -7.39
C GLY A 11 14.47 -23.64 -6.23
N ASP A 12 15.54 -23.32 -5.51
CA ASP A 12 15.98 -24.01 -4.29
C ASP A 12 15.59 -23.29 -2.99
N MET A 13 14.95 -22.09 -3.09
CA MET A 13 14.49 -21.36 -1.93
C MET A 13 13.02 -21.68 -1.61
N MET A 14 12.65 -21.61 -0.34
CA MET A 14 11.27 -21.75 0.11
C MET A 14 10.37 -20.77 -0.66
N GLY A 15 9.27 -21.26 -1.25
CA GLY A 15 8.28 -20.44 -1.95
C GLY A 15 7.72 -19.33 -1.04
N LEU A 16 7.19 -18.28 -1.63
CA LEU A 16 6.55 -17.20 -0.87
C LEU A 16 5.35 -17.74 -0.09
N MET A 17 5.39 -17.60 1.23
CA MET A 17 4.30 -17.91 2.14
C MET A 17 3.61 -16.62 2.55
N ILE A 18 2.28 -16.53 2.47
CA ILE A 18 1.50 -15.37 2.87
C ILE A 18 0.29 -15.78 3.70
N TYR A 19 -0.10 -14.93 4.63
CA TYR A 19 -1.32 -15.14 5.39
C TYR A 19 -2.55 -14.78 4.55
N ASN A 20 -3.46 -15.75 4.44
CA ASN A 20 -4.74 -15.58 3.75
C ASN A 20 -5.86 -15.39 4.77
N SER A 21 -6.48 -14.21 4.78
CA SER A 21 -7.59 -13.90 5.70
C SER A 21 -8.85 -14.72 5.44
N LEU A 22 -8.99 -15.29 4.24
CA LEU A 22 -10.12 -16.15 3.87
C LEU A 22 -10.05 -17.51 4.58
N THR A 23 -8.85 -18.09 4.62
CA THR A 23 -8.61 -19.40 5.25
C THR A 23 -8.08 -19.29 6.67
N ASN A 24 -7.67 -18.08 7.09
CA ASN A 24 -6.99 -17.78 8.35
C ASN A 24 -5.69 -18.60 8.55
N LYS A 25 -4.95 -18.86 7.47
CA LYS A 25 -3.70 -19.64 7.46
C LYS A 25 -2.62 -18.93 6.67
N ILE A 26 -1.37 -19.26 6.99
CA ILE A 26 -0.23 -18.96 6.13
C ILE A 26 -0.16 -20.07 5.08
N GLU A 27 -0.17 -19.68 3.81
CA GLU A 27 -0.26 -20.59 2.67
C GLU A 27 0.80 -20.23 1.63
N GLU A 28 1.22 -21.23 0.85
CA GLU A 28 2.10 -21.01 -0.29
C GLU A 28 1.39 -20.18 -1.36
N PHE A 29 2.02 -19.07 -1.76
CA PHE A 29 1.50 -18.20 -2.78
C PHE A 29 1.65 -18.81 -4.18
N LYS A 30 0.54 -18.99 -4.88
CA LYS A 30 0.47 -19.49 -6.25
C LYS A 30 -0.39 -18.59 -7.11
N THR A 31 0.08 -18.26 -8.29
CA THR A 31 -0.64 -17.42 -9.24
C THR A 31 -1.50 -18.25 -10.19
N HIS A 32 -2.63 -17.68 -10.64
CA HIS A 32 -3.47 -18.30 -11.67
C HIS A 32 -2.75 -18.38 -13.02
N GLU A 33 -1.93 -17.38 -13.32
CA GLU A 33 -1.13 -17.30 -14.54
C GLU A 33 0.36 -17.29 -14.15
N PRO A 34 1.17 -18.25 -14.63
CA PRO A 34 2.58 -18.34 -14.25
C PRO A 34 3.35 -17.04 -14.49
N GLY A 35 3.98 -16.52 -13.43
CA GLY A 35 4.80 -15.30 -13.50
C GLY A 35 4.01 -13.98 -13.52
N ILE A 36 2.67 -14.03 -13.45
CA ILE A 36 1.81 -12.84 -13.41
C ILE A 36 1.01 -12.85 -12.12
N VAL A 37 0.95 -11.71 -11.46
CA VAL A 37 0.10 -11.46 -10.28
C VAL A 37 -0.93 -10.42 -10.63
N ASN A 38 -2.21 -10.76 -10.53
CA ASN A 38 -3.33 -9.84 -10.62
C ASN A 38 -3.74 -9.44 -9.20
N MET A 39 -3.49 -8.18 -8.82
CA MET A 39 -3.73 -7.66 -7.48
C MET A 39 -4.68 -6.46 -7.54
N TYR A 40 -5.72 -6.50 -6.71
CA TYR A 40 -6.63 -5.38 -6.51
C TYR A 40 -6.64 -4.96 -5.03
N VAL A 41 -6.56 -3.66 -4.79
CA VAL A 41 -6.64 -3.09 -3.44
C VAL A 41 -7.69 -2.01 -3.43
N CYS A 42 -8.66 -2.10 -2.52
CA CYS A 42 -9.68 -1.08 -2.36
C CYS A 42 -9.04 0.27 -2.07
N GLY A 43 -9.33 1.23 -2.94
CA GLY A 43 -8.81 2.59 -2.87
C GLY A 43 -9.65 3.52 -1.98
N PRO A 44 -9.30 4.80 -1.91
CA PRO A 44 -9.98 5.74 -1.04
C PRO A 44 -11.29 6.27 -1.64
N THR A 45 -12.21 6.69 -0.76
CA THR A 45 -13.23 7.68 -1.09
C THR A 45 -12.60 9.07 -1.02
N VAL A 46 -12.62 9.80 -2.11
CA VAL A 46 -11.88 11.08 -2.26
C VAL A 46 -12.72 12.28 -1.84
N TYR A 47 -12.93 12.44 -0.54
CA TYR A 47 -13.69 13.57 0.03
C TYR A 47 -12.87 14.46 0.95
N ASP A 48 -11.64 14.05 1.31
CA ASP A 48 -10.76 14.80 2.22
C ASP A 48 -9.33 14.29 2.17
N TYR A 49 -8.36 15.04 2.74
CA TYR A 49 -6.96 14.63 2.86
C TYR A 49 -6.82 13.32 3.64
N ILE A 50 -5.86 12.48 3.23
CA ILE A 50 -5.58 11.22 3.91
C ILE A 50 -4.76 11.43 5.18
N HIS A 51 -5.11 10.66 6.22
CA HIS A 51 -4.31 10.54 7.44
C HIS A 51 -3.35 9.35 7.35
N ILE A 52 -2.38 9.28 8.25
CA ILE A 52 -1.35 8.22 8.27
C ILE A 52 -1.93 6.80 8.37
N GLY A 53 -3.13 6.63 8.92
CA GLY A 53 -3.85 5.36 8.92
C GLY A 53 -4.31 4.93 7.53
N ASN A 54 -4.70 5.87 6.66
CA ASN A 54 -5.02 5.59 5.26
C ASN A 54 -3.75 5.34 4.42
N ALA A 55 -2.62 5.96 4.79
CA ALA A 55 -1.34 5.75 4.13
C ALA A 55 -0.78 4.33 4.35
N ARG A 56 -1.14 3.68 5.47
CA ARG A 56 -0.61 2.35 5.81
C ARG A 56 -0.88 1.28 4.75
N PRO A 57 -2.12 1.05 4.27
CA PRO A 57 -2.37 0.14 3.17
C PRO A 57 -1.61 0.52 1.89
N VAL A 58 -1.57 1.82 1.55
CA VAL A 58 -0.84 2.32 0.37
C VAL A 58 0.63 1.89 0.42
N ILE A 59 1.31 2.13 1.54
CA ILE A 59 2.71 1.78 1.75
C ILE A 59 2.92 0.26 1.69
N PHE A 60 2.05 -0.50 2.34
CA PHE A 60 2.18 -1.95 2.41
C PHE A 60 2.01 -2.61 1.03
N TYR A 61 0.97 -2.25 0.28
CA TYR A 61 0.74 -2.88 -1.03
C TYR A 61 1.74 -2.43 -2.09
N ASP A 62 2.28 -1.21 -1.98
CA ASP A 62 3.40 -0.78 -2.80
C ASP A 62 4.67 -1.61 -2.48
N MET A 63 4.98 -1.84 -1.21
CA MET A 63 6.09 -2.73 -0.80
C MET A 63 5.86 -4.17 -1.28
N LEU A 64 4.67 -4.73 -1.12
CA LEU A 64 4.32 -6.06 -1.62
C LEU A 64 4.53 -6.15 -3.13
N LYS A 65 4.03 -5.17 -3.89
CA LYS A 65 4.25 -5.08 -5.33
C LYS A 65 5.75 -5.06 -5.67
N ASN A 66 6.53 -4.19 -5.01
CA ASN A 66 7.96 -4.09 -5.24
C ASN A 66 8.68 -5.42 -4.94
N TYR A 67 8.29 -6.12 -3.88
CA TYR A 67 8.86 -7.42 -3.54
C TYR A 67 8.50 -8.50 -4.58
N LEU A 68 7.24 -8.59 -4.99
CA LEU A 68 6.81 -9.53 -6.03
C LEU A 68 7.57 -9.29 -7.35
N GLU A 69 7.76 -8.01 -7.73
CA GLU A 69 8.57 -7.65 -8.90
C GLU A 69 10.06 -7.98 -8.70
N TYR A 70 10.60 -7.82 -7.49
CA TYR A 70 11.98 -8.16 -7.15
C TYR A 70 12.26 -9.66 -7.33
N ILE A 71 11.32 -10.53 -6.93
CA ILE A 71 11.42 -11.97 -7.12
C ILE A 71 10.96 -12.46 -8.50
N GLY A 72 10.63 -11.55 -9.42
CA GLY A 72 10.46 -11.82 -10.85
C GLY A 72 9.03 -11.90 -11.36
N TYR A 73 8.00 -11.62 -10.56
CA TYR A 73 6.63 -11.53 -11.05
C TYR A 73 6.40 -10.23 -11.83
N LYS A 74 5.52 -10.31 -12.82
CA LYS A 74 4.86 -9.13 -13.38
C LYS A 74 3.59 -8.86 -12.58
N VAL A 75 3.46 -7.69 -11.98
CA VAL A 75 2.30 -7.35 -11.14
C VAL A 75 1.36 -6.39 -11.88
N ASN A 76 0.14 -6.85 -12.16
CA ASN A 76 -0.96 -6.02 -12.61
C ASN A 76 -1.69 -5.49 -11.36
N TYR A 77 -1.34 -4.29 -10.93
CA TYR A 77 -1.88 -3.68 -9.72
C TYR A 77 -3.01 -2.70 -10.04
N ALA A 78 -4.20 -2.96 -9.53
CA ALA A 78 -5.36 -2.08 -9.61
C ALA A 78 -5.71 -1.52 -8.23
N SER A 79 -6.04 -0.22 -8.17
CA SER A 79 -6.64 0.40 -6.98
C SER A 79 -7.60 1.48 -7.44
N ASN A 80 -8.85 1.40 -7.00
CA ASN A 80 -9.90 2.30 -7.46
C ASN A 80 -9.87 3.66 -6.76
N ILE A 81 -10.61 4.59 -7.38
CA ILE A 81 -11.06 5.82 -6.75
C ILE A 81 -12.57 5.75 -6.61
N THR A 82 -13.08 5.81 -5.38
CA THR A 82 -14.50 6.03 -5.13
C THR A 82 -14.77 7.53 -5.18
N ASP A 83 -15.22 7.97 -6.35
CA ASP A 83 -15.50 9.37 -6.69
C ASP A 83 -16.99 9.73 -6.59
N VAL A 84 -17.81 8.83 -6.05
CA VAL A 84 -19.22 9.03 -5.72
C VAL A 84 -19.56 8.41 -4.37
N ASP A 85 -19.96 9.23 -3.39
CA ASP A 85 -20.30 8.77 -2.03
C ASP A 85 -21.08 9.88 -1.31
N ASP A 86 -21.87 9.54 -0.29
CA ASP A 86 -22.56 10.52 0.57
C ASP A 86 -21.62 11.57 1.17
N LYS A 87 -20.37 11.19 1.49
CA LYS A 87 -19.35 12.09 2.06
C LYS A 87 -18.91 13.15 1.06
N ILE A 88 -18.78 12.77 -0.22
CA ILE A 88 -18.43 13.72 -1.30
C ILE A 88 -19.56 14.69 -1.51
N ILE A 89 -20.82 14.19 -1.58
CA ILE A 89 -22.02 15.01 -1.75
C ILE A 89 -22.15 16.02 -0.60
N ASN A 90 -22.04 15.56 0.64
CA ASN A 90 -22.13 16.44 1.80
C ASN A 90 -21.02 17.50 1.80
N LYS A 91 -19.80 17.13 1.45
CA LYS A 91 -18.65 18.05 1.36
C LYS A 91 -18.84 19.09 0.25
N ALA A 92 -19.38 18.68 -0.89
CA ALA A 92 -19.72 19.59 -2.00
C ALA A 92 -20.78 20.62 -1.59
N LEU A 93 -21.83 20.16 -0.91
CA LEU A 93 -22.88 21.05 -0.37
C LEU A 93 -22.31 22.02 0.67
N GLU A 94 -21.46 21.56 1.59
CA GLU A 94 -20.82 22.41 2.60
C GLU A 94 -19.94 23.50 1.97
N GLN A 95 -19.24 23.19 0.87
CA GLN A 95 -18.32 24.12 0.21
C GLN A 95 -18.95 24.92 -0.93
N GLY A 96 -20.19 24.60 -1.33
CA GLY A 96 -20.89 25.27 -2.42
C GLY A 96 -20.25 25.03 -3.79
N VAL A 97 -19.67 23.85 -4.00
CA VAL A 97 -19.01 23.42 -5.24
C VAL A 97 -19.63 22.12 -5.74
N SER A 98 -19.24 21.64 -6.93
CA SER A 98 -19.69 20.35 -7.46
C SER A 98 -19.01 19.15 -6.78
N GLU A 99 -19.66 17.98 -6.82
CA GLU A 99 -19.06 16.73 -6.34
C GLU A 99 -17.80 16.35 -7.15
N GLU A 100 -17.80 16.65 -8.45
CA GLU A 100 -16.65 16.43 -9.33
C GLU A 100 -15.44 17.28 -8.90
N GLU A 101 -15.65 18.56 -8.53
CA GLU A 101 -14.58 19.42 -8.02
C GLU A 101 -14.00 18.88 -6.69
N ILE A 102 -14.85 18.39 -5.80
CA ILE A 102 -14.41 17.76 -4.53
C ILE A 102 -13.60 16.49 -4.84
N ALA A 103 -14.16 15.58 -5.64
CA ALA A 103 -13.51 14.33 -5.97
C ALA A 103 -12.14 14.57 -6.62
N LYS A 104 -12.08 15.44 -7.63
CA LYS A 104 -10.82 15.77 -8.30
C LYS A 104 -9.78 16.38 -7.38
N LYS A 105 -10.17 17.36 -6.56
CA LYS A 105 -9.26 18.02 -5.60
C LYS A 105 -8.61 17.02 -4.66
N TYR A 106 -9.38 16.10 -4.08
CA TYR A 106 -8.87 15.16 -3.10
C TYR A 106 -8.22 13.92 -3.73
N GLU A 107 -8.57 13.57 -4.97
CA GLU A 107 -7.81 12.60 -5.77
C GLU A 107 -6.40 13.12 -6.08
N ASP A 108 -6.29 14.37 -6.57
CA ASP A 108 -4.99 14.99 -6.85
C ASP A 108 -4.12 15.04 -5.56
N ALA A 109 -4.72 15.41 -4.42
CA ALA A 109 -4.05 15.41 -3.13
C ALA A 109 -3.65 13.99 -2.67
N TYR A 110 -4.48 12.98 -2.91
CA TYR A 110 -4.20 11.59 -2.60
C TYR A 110 -2.97 11.09 -3.37
N PHE A 111 -2.95 11.26 -4.69
CA PHE A 111 -1.82 10.81 -5.49
C PHE A 111 -0.54 11.59 -5.20
N LYS A 112 -0.65 12.88 -4.88
CA LYS A 112 0.50 13.64 -4.38
C LYS A 112 1.06 13.01 -3.10
N ASN A 113 0.21 12.72 -2.12
CA ASN A 113 0.63 12.08 -0.87
C ASN A 113 1.23 10.68 -1.10
N CYS A 114 0.67 9.88 -2.01
CA CYS A 114 1.24 8.58 -2.38
C CYS A 114 2.65 8.74 -2.95
N ASN A 115 2.84 9.68 -3.87
CA ASN A 115 4.16 9.98 -4.45
C ASN A 115 5.16 10.48 -3.40
N ASP A 116 4.75 11.41 -2.54
CA ASP A 116 5.58 11.96 -1.46
C ASP A 116 6.03 10.85 -0.48
N LEU A 117 5.15 9.86 -0.24
CA LEU A 117 5.46 8.65 0.53
C LEU A 117 6.32 7.63 -0.24
N GLY A 118 6.72 7.91 -1.49
CA GLY A 118 7.51 7.00 -2.32
C GLY A 118 6.72 5.83 -2.92
N SER A 119 5.39 5.86 -2.87
CA SER A 119 4.54 4.81 -3.45
C SER A 119 4.27 5.08 -4.92
N LYS A 120 4.43 4.05 -5.74
CA LYS A 120 4.20 4.11 -7.18
C LYS A 120 2.71 4.10 -7.50
N ARG A 121 2.33 4.80 -8.58
CA ARG A 121 0.95 4.77 -9.06
C ARG A 121 0.56 3.34 -9.47
N PRO A 122 -0.67 2.87 -9.15
CA PRO A 122 -1.19 1.60 -9.63
C PRO A 122 -1.21 1.52 -11.16
N THR A 123 -1.13 0.31 -11.71
CA THR A 123 -1.23 0.06 -13.15
C THR A 123 -2.60 0.47 -13.69
N PHE A 124 -3.65 0.19 -12.91
CA PHE A 124 -5.02 0.55 -13.22
C PHE A 124 -5.62 1.37 -12.08
N VAL A 125 -6.26 2.48 -12.42
CA VAL A 125 -6.93 3.38 -11.47
C VAL A 125 -8.37 3.59 -11.96
N PRO A 126 -9.26 2.60 -11.75
CA PRO A 126 -10.66 2.75 -12.15
C PRO A 126 -11.40 3.72 -11.22
N HIS A 127 -12.29 4.54 -11.79
CA HIS A 127 -13.17 5.44 -11.06
C HIS A 127 -14.58 4.86 -11.01
N ALA A 128 -15.24 4.90 -9.85
CA ALA A 128 -16.58 4.31 -9.69
C ALA A 128 -17.59 4.88 -10.69
N THR A 129 -17.54 6.18 -10.94
CA THR A 129 -18.44 6.85 -11.90
C THR A 129 -18.29 6.37 -13.34
N ALA A 130 -17.13 5.83 -13.72
CA ALA A 130 -16.88 5.30 -15.06
C ALA A 130 -17.49 3.89 -15.28
N TYR A 131 -17.97 3.21 -14.23
CA TYR A 131 -18.47 1.83 -14.28
C TYR A 131 -19.96 1.69 -13.95
N ILE A 132 -20.73 2.78 -14.01
CA ILE A 132 -22.15 2.79 -13.64
C ILE A 132 -22.96 1.80 -14.50
N LYS A 133 -22.68 1.72 -15.79
CA LYS A 133 -23.37 0.79 -16.68
C LYS A 133 -23.08 -0.66 -16.28
N GLU A 134 -21.80 -0.99 -16.06
CA GLU A 134 -21.40 -2.33 -15.64
C GLU A 134 -22.04 -2.72 -14.30
N MET A 135 -22.12 -1.78 -13.35
CA MET A 135 -22.79 -2.02 -12.08
C MET A 135 -24.29 -2.25 -12.25
N LEU A 136 -24.98 -1.48 -13.08
CA LEU A 136 -26.41 -1.67 -13.35
C LEU A 136 -26.67 -3.02 -14.03
N ASP A 137 -25.84 -3.39 -15.00
CA ASP A 137 -25.96 -4.69 -15.70
C ASP A 137 -25.70 -5.85 -14.70
N PHE A 138 -24.75 -5.72 -13.80
CA PHE A 138 -24.44 -6.68 -12.76
C PHE A 138 -25.60 -6.81 -11.75
N ILE A 139 -26.15 -5.70 -11.28
CA ILE A 139 -27.30 -5.66 -10.37
C ILE A 139 -28.51 -6.33 -11.01
N GLY A 140 -28.79 -6.03 -12.29
CA GLY A 140 -29.88 -6.66 -13.02
C GLY A 140 -29.74 -8.19 -13.10
N GLN A 141 -28.51 -8.70 -13.28
CA GLN A 141 -28.26 -10.14 -13.27
C GLN A 141 -28.47 -10.74 -11.88
N LEU A 142 -28.05 -10.06 -10.78
CA LEU A 142 -28.32 -10.53 -9.41
C LEU A 142 -29.81 -10.60 -9.11
N VAL A 143 -30.60 -9.61 -9.57
CA VAL A 143 -32.07 -9.62 -9.43
C VAL A 143 -32.66 -10.80 -10.20
N ASN A 144 -32.26 -11.02 -11.46
CA ASN A 144 -32.75 -12.12 -12.29
C ASN A 144 -32.42 -13.51 -11.70
N LYS A 145 -31.29 -13.62 -11.01
CA LYS A 145 -30.87 -14.86 -10.30
C LYS A 145 -31.54 -15.02 -8.93
N GLY A 146 -32.34 -14.05 -8.45
CA GLY A 146 -32.99 -14.08 -7.16
C GLY A 146 -32.13 -13.72 -5.96
N TYR A 147 -30.87 -13.30 -6.16
CA TYR A 147 -29.96 -12.84 -5.10
C TYR A 147 -30.15 -11.37 -4.72
N ALA A 148 -30.97 -10.64 -5.45
CA ALA A 148 -31.31 -9.26 -5.14
C ALA A 148 -32.81 -8.99 -5.34
N TYR A 149 -33.30 -7.93 -4.70
CA TYR A 149 -34.70 -7.50 -4.78
C TYR A 149 -34.83 -5.99 -4.75
N GLU A 150 -35.88 -5.45 -5.34
CA GLU A 150 -36.17 -4.02 -5.41
C GLU A 150 -37.30 -3.65 -4.44
N VAL A 151 -37.11 -2.54 -3.71
CA VAL A 151 -38.13 -1.92 -2.88
C VAL A 151 -38.16 -0.43 -3.08
N ASN A 152 -39.18 0.11 -3.72
CA ASN A 152 -39.40 1.53 -3.94
C ASN A 152 -38.25 2.24 -4.69
N GLY A 153 -37.53 1.49 -5.54
CA GLY A 153 -36.40 1.96 -6.33
C GLY A 153 -35.02 1.77 -5.69
N ASP A 154 -34.96 1.32 -4.43
CA ASP A 154 -33.74 0.81 -3.83
C ASP A 154 -33.58 -0.67 -4.18
N VAL A 155 -32.36 -1.14 -4.48
CA VAL A 155 -32.08 -2.56 -4.71
C VAL A 155 -31.16 -3.09 -3.64
N TYR A 156 -31.53 -4.19 -3.03
CA TYR A 156 -30.79 -4.82 -1.93
C TYR A 156 -30.31 -6.22 -2.33
N PHE A 157 -29.15 -6.62 -1.83
CA PHE A 157 -28.67 -8.00 -1.90
C PHE A 157 -29.30 -8.84 -0.79
N ARG A 158 -29.78 -10.04 -1.12
CA ARG A 158 -30.36 -11.01 -0.17
C ARG A 158 -29.28 -11.86 0.48
N VAL A 159 -28.84 -11.48 1.65
CA VAL A 159 -27.78 -12.21 2.38
C VAL A 159 -28.21 -13.64 2.72
N ASN A 160 -29.48 -13.85 3.10
CA ASN A 160 -30.00 -15.18 3.48
C ASN A 160 -30.04 -16.21 2.34
N HIS A 161 -29.88 -15.79 1.07
CA HIS A 161 -29.83 -16.73 -0.06
C HIS A 161 -28.39 -17.27 -0.28
N LEU A 162 -27.45 -16.91 0.58
CA LEU A 162 -26.06 -17.34 0.50
C LEU A 162 -25.60 -17.93 1.84
N ASP A 163 -25.64 -19.26 1.97
CA ASP A 163 -25.24 -19.98 3.21
C ASP A 163 -23.82 -19.68 3.65
N SER A 164 -22.96 -19.29 2.71
CA SER A 164 -21.56 -18.99 2.95
C SER A 164 -21.27 -17.53 3.32
N TYR A 165 -22.28 -16.70 3.61
CA TYR A 165 -22.05 -15.34 4.09
C TYR A 165 -21.39 -15.36 5.47
N GLY A 166 -20.36 -14.54 5.67
CA GLY A 166 -19.56 -14.54 6.91
C GLY A 166 -18.24 -15.35 6.79
N VAL A 167 -17.95 -15.93 5.63
CA VAL A 167 -16.74 -16.78 5.43
C VAL A 167 -15.44 -16.02 5.65
N LEU A 168 -15.36 -14.76 5.25
CA LEU A 168 -14.17 -13.93 5.42
C LEU A 168 -14.06 -13.37 6.84
N SER A 169 -15.17 -12.87 7.38
CA SER A 169 -15.23 -12.32 8.74
C SER A 169 -15.12 -13.39 9.82
N ASN A 170 -15.36 -14.67 9.45
CA ASN A 170 -15.42 -15.81 10.35
C ASN A 170 -16.50 -15.63 11.45
N GLN A 171 -17.64 -15.07 11.06
CA GLN A 171 -18.77 -14.79 11.93
C GLN A 171 -20.01 -15.50 11.40
N VAL A 172 -20.80 -16.08 12.30
CA VAL A 172 -22.10 -16.65 11.93
C VAL A 172 -23.15 -15.54 11.75
N GLN A 173 -24.07 -15.73 10.82
CA GLN A 173 -25.10 -14.73 10.48
C GLN A 173 -25.93 -14.28 11.70
N GLU A 174 -26.22 -15.18 12.62
CA GLU A 174 -26.96 -14.87 13.85
C GLU A 174 -26.23 -13.88 14.77
N GLU A 175 -24.89 -13.98 14.88
CA GLU A 175 -24.09 -13.05 15.68
C GLU A 175 -24.00 -11.68 14.99
N LEU A 176 -23.91 -11.67 13.66
CA LEU A 176 -23.92 -10.45 12.86
C LEU A 176 -25.23 -9.67 13.00
N GLN A 177 -26.38 -10.38 13.01
CA GLN A 177 -27.70 -9.77 13.22
C GLN A 177 -27.82 -9.08 14.57
N ASN A 178 -27.25 -9.68 15.62
CA ASN A 178 -27.24 -9.10 16.97
C ASN A 178 -26.38 -7.83 17.06
N GLY A 179 -25.40 -7.66 16.17
CA GLY A 179 -24.50 -6.49 16.10
C GLY A 179 -25.03 -5.33 15.24
N VAL A 180 -26.09 -5.53 14.48
CA VAL A 180 -26.68 -4.48 13.62
C VAL A 180 -27.37 -3.45 14.53
N ARG A 181 -27.03 -2.16 14.32
CA ARG A 181 -27.61 -1.03 15.07
C ARG A 181 -29.14 -1.02 15.01
N LYS A 182 -29.78 -0.54 16.06
CA LYS A 182 -31.22 -0.54 16.28
C LYS A 182 -32.09 0.18 15.23
N ASP A 183 -31.51 0.94 14.30
CA ASP A 183 -32.23 1.53 13.17
C ASP A 183 -32.36 0.51 12.02
N VAL A 184 -33.29 -0.42 12.17
CA VAL A 184 -33.64 -1.38 11.14
C VAL A 184 -34.35 -0.62 10.01
N ASP A 185 -33.73 -0.56 8.84
CA ASP A 185 -34.41 -0.10 7.62
C ASP A 185 -35.55 -1.08 7.32
N THR A 186 -36.78 -0.63 7.52
CA THR A 186 -38.01 -1.43 7.35
C THR A 186 -38.26 -1.91 5.92
N LYS A 187 -37.45 -1.43 4.97
CA LYS A 187 -37.47 -1.87 3.56
C LYS A 187 -36.76 -3.19 3.34
N LYS A 188 -35.85 -3.59 4.24
CA LYS A 188 -35.03 -4.79 4.09
C LYS A 188 -35.78 -6.05 4.51
N GLU A 189 -35.62 -7.12 3.70
CA GLU A 189 -36.12 -8.47 4.06
C GLU A 189 -35.33 -9.05 5.24
N ASN A 190 -34.03 -8.76 5.32
CA ASN A 190 -33.13 -9.13 6.41
C ASN A 190 -32.26 -7.93 6.84
N PRO A 191 -32.00 -7.71 8.14
CA PRO A 191 -31.15 -6.64 8.62
C PRO A 191 -29.73 -6.61 8.02
N LEU A 192 -29.19 -7.76 7.62
CA LEU A 192 -27.86 -7.88 6.98
C LEU A 192 -27.86 -7.54 5.49
N ASP A 193 -29.03 -7.46 4.85
CA ASP A 193 -29.09 -7.11 3.44
C ASP A 193 -28.47 -5.74 3.21
N PHE A 194 -27.75 -5.60 2.11
CA PHE A 194 -27.01 -4.38 1.81
C PHE A 194 -27.42 -3.80 0.46
N VAL A 195 -27.29 -2.49 0.35
CA VAL A 195 -27.71 -1.73 -0.84
C VAL A 195 -26.78 -2.02 -2.01
N LEU A 196 -27.35 -2.36 -3.15
CA LEU A 196 -26.68 -2.47 -4.46
C LEU A 196 -26.94 -1.22 -5.32
N TRP A 197 -28.17 -0.67 -5.24
CA TRP A 197 -28.57 0.59 -5.88
C TRP A 197 -29.41 1.42 -4.92
N LYS A 198 -29.05 2.68 -4.73
CA LYS A 198 -29.77 3.63 -3.87
C LYS A 198 -30.48 4.66 -4.72
N LYS A 199 -31.80 4.63 -4.74
CA LYS A 199 -32.61 5.69 -5.35
C LYS A 199 -32.39 7.00 -4.60
N THR A 200 -32.13 8.07 -5.33
CA THR A 200 -31.93 9.38 -4.74
C THR A 200 -32.35 10.51 -5.68
N ASN A 201 -32.78 11.60 -5.09
CA ASN A 201 -33.02 12.87 -5.78
C ASN A 201 -31.96 13.92 -5.45
N VAL A 202 -31.05 13.61 -4.53
CA VAL A 202 -30.00 14.52 -4.04
C VAL A 202 -28.64 14.10 -4.56
N GLY A 203 -27.83 15.06 -4.98
CA GLY A 203 -26.48 14.86 -5.49
C GLY A 203 -26.45 14.21 -6.86
N ILE A 204 -25.24 13.76 -7.24
CA ILE A 204 -25.00 13.06 -8.51
C ILE A 204 -25.79 11.75 -8.55
N LYS A 205 -26.43 11.49 -9.68
CA LYS A 205 -27.27 10.32 -9.89
C LYS A 205 -27.36 9.97 -11.37
N TRP A 206 -27.65 8.71 -11.65
CA TRP A 206 -27.80 8.17 -13.00
C TRP A 206 -29.18 7.58 -13.20
N PRO A 207 -29.73 7.62 -14.44
CA PRO A 207 -30.97 6.94 -14.77
C PRO A 207 -30.80 5.42 -14.68
N SER A 208 -31.82 4.73 -14.17
CA SER A 208 -31.89 3.28 -14.18
C SER A 208 -33.33 2.80 -14.31
N ILE A 209 -33.52 1.50 -14.53
CA ILE A 209 -34.87 0.87 -14.50
C ILE A 209 -35.51 0.94 -13.10
N TYR A 210 -34.72 1.15 -12.06
CA TYR A 210 -35.15 1.29 -10.66
C TYR A 210 -35.45 2.74 -10.28
N GLY A 211 -35.26 3.68 -11.22
CA GLY A 211 -35.34 5.11 -11.03
C GLY A 211 -33.96 5.77 -10.89
N PRO A 212 -33.92 7.13 -10.82
CA PRO A 212 -32.67 7.85 -10.66
C PRO A 212 -32.01 7.51 -9.33
N GLY A 213 -30.71 7.20 -9.37
CA GLY A 213 -29.98 6.72 -8.18
C GLY A 213 -28.48 6.60 -8.41
N ARG A 214 -27.83 5.91 -7.47
CA ARG A 214 -26.39 5.65 -7.50
C ARG A 214 -26.07 4.23 -6.98
N PRO A 215 -24.92 3.65 -7.35
CA PRO A 215 -24.53 2.33 -6.87
C PRO A 215 -24.30 2.31 -5.36
N GLY A 216 -24.52 1.14 -4.76
CA GLY A 216 -24.05 0.85 -3.41
C GLY A 216 -22.54 0.61 -3.42
N TRP A 217 -21.85 1.14 -2.43
CA TRP A 217 -20.39 1.08 -2.28
C TRP A 217 -19.78 -0.33 -2.45
N HIS A 218 -20.49 -1.37 -2.03
CA HIS A 218 -19.98 -2.75 -2.06
C HIS A 218 -20.01 -3.40 -3.46
N THR A 219 -20.66 -2.79 -4.44
CA THR A 219 -20.76 -3.30 -5.82
C THR A 219 -19.65 -2.77 -6.72
N GLU A 220 -19.07 -1.64 -6.35
CA GLU A 220 -18.08 -0.93 -7.17
C GLU A 220 -16.86 -1.81 -7.47
N CYS A 221 -16.19 -2.31 -6.42
CA CYS A 221 -14.96 -3.08 -6.57
C CYS A 221 -15.19 -4.39 -7.33
N VAL A 222 -16.29 -5.09 -7.07
CA VAL A 222 -16.63 -6.34 -7.77
C VAL A 222 -16.72 -6.12 -9.28
N CYS A 223 -17.44 -5.06 -9.70
CA CYS A 223 -17.61 -4.75 -11.13
C CYS A 223 -16.31 -4.26 -11.78
N MET A 224 -15.51 -3.47 -11.06
CA MET A 224 -14.22 -3.00 -11.57
C MET A 224 -13.21 -4.15 -11.72
N ILE A 225 -13.12 -5.06 -10.74
CA ILE A 225 -12.29 -6.26 -10.80
C ILE A 225 -12.70 -7.12 -11.99
N ASP A 226 -13.99 -7.41 -12.10
CA ASP A 226 -14.55 -8.23 -13.16
C ASP A 226 -14.18 -7.69 -14.55
N LYS A 227 -14.31 -6.40 -14.75
CA LYS A 227 -14.01 -5.74 -16.02
C LYS A 227 -12.52 -5.65 -16.33
N ILE A 228 -11.69 -5.26 -15.33
CA ILE A 228 -10.25 -5.07 -15.52
C ILE A 228 -9.55 -6.40 -15.79
N PHE A 229 -9.95 -7.46 -15.08
CA PHE A 229 -9.31 -8.77 -15.18
C PHE A 229 -10.08 -9.77 -16.04
N ASN A 230 -10.98 -9.27 -16.93
CA ASN A 230 -11.70 -10.06 -17.94
C ASN A 230 -12.46 -11.25 -17.34
N HIS A 231 -13.28 -11.01 -16.32
CA HIS A 231 -14.13 -12.00 -15.64
C HIS A 231 -13.35 -13.16 -14.99
N LYS A 232 -12.08 -12.95 -14.66
CA LYS A 232 -11.24 -13.95 -13.99
C LYS A 232 -11.14 -13.64 -12.50
N MET A 233 -11.08 -14.70 -11.70
CA MET A 233 -10.69 -14.59 -10.31
C MET A 233 -9.24 -14.08 -10.22
N ILE A 234 -8.98 -13.09 -9.38
CA ILE A 234 -7.65 -12.50 -9.19
C ILE A 234 -6.82 -13.25 -8.15
N ASP A 235 -5.52 -13.00 -8.14
CA ASP A 235 -4.63 -13.65 -7.17
C ASP A 235 -4.78 -13.03 -5.78
N ILE A 236 -4.63 -11.72 -5.65
CA ILE A 236 -4.65 -11.01 -4.37
C ILE A 236 -5.73 -9.93 -4.37
N HIS A 237 -6.58 -9.94 -3.34
CA HIS A 237 -7.45 -8.81 -2.99
C HIS A 237 -7.09 -8.28 -1.61
N GLY A 238 -7.00 -6.95 -1.49
CA GLY A 238 -6.51 -6.36 -0.26
C GLY A 238 -7.12 -5.03 0.15
N GLY A 239 -6.83 -4.65 1.41
CA GLY A 239 -7.26 -3.39 2.00
C GLY A 239 -6.90 -3.27 3.47
N GLY A 240 -7.43 -2.26 4.14
CA GLY A 240 -7.36 -2.14 5.59
C GLY A 240 -8.20 -3.20 6.30
N MET A 241 -7.87 -3.52 7.55
CA MET A 241 -8.63 -4.47 8.37
C MET A 241 -10.09 -4.05 8.60
N ASP A 242 -10.38 -2.76 8.50
CA ASP A 242 -11.73 -2.21 8.61
C ASP A 242 -12.61 -2.51 7.40
N LEU A 243 -12.03 -2.85 6.26
CA LEU A 243 -12.75 -3.29 5.06
C LEU A 243 -13.12 -4.78 5.11
N LYS A 244 -12.48 -5.58 5.97
CA LYS A 244 -12.74 -7.01 6.07
C LYS A 244 -14.23 -7.31 6.24
N PHE A 245 -14.88 -6.52 7.09
CA PHE A 245 -16.33 -6.53 7.27
C PHE A 245 -16.86 -5.10 7.45
N PRO A 246 -17.96 -4.71 6.78
CA PRO A 246 -18.77 -5.55 5.86
C PRO A 246 -18.31 -5.55 4.39
N HIS A 247 -17.38 -4.66 3.98
CA HIS A 247 -17.11 -4.36 2.57
C HIS A 247 -16.65 -5.60 1.77
N HIS A 248 -15.53 -6.21 2.15
CA HIS A 248 -14.98 -7.39 1.45
C HIS A 248 -15.86 -8.63 1.59
N GLU A 249 -16.53 -8.81 2.74
CA GLU A 249 -17.52 -9.88 2.89
C GLU A 249 -18.65 -9.74 1.87
N ASN A 250 -19.15 -8.51 1.68
CA ASN A 250 -20.20 -8.21 0.71
C ASN A 250 -19.74 -8.35 -0.75
N GLU A 251 -18.46 -8.10 -1.02
CA GLU A 251 -17.87 -8.36 -2.34
C GLU A 251 -17.83 -9.88 -2.63
N ILE A 252 -17.36 -10.69 -1.67
CA ILE A 252 -17.36 -12.15 -1.78
C ILE A 252 -18.77 -12.68 -2.00
N ALA A 253 -19.76 -12.15 -1.27
CA ALA A 253 -21.15 -12.56 -1.39
C ALA A 253 -21.66 -12.34 -2.82
N GLN A 254 -21.42 -11.16 -3.39
CA GLN A 254 -21.79 -10.82 -4.75
C GLN A 254 -21.07 -11.70 -5.78
N ALA A 255 -19.76 -11.92 -5.62
CA ALA A 255 -18.99 -12.76 -6.53
C ALA A 255 -19.43 -14.22 -6.49
N LYS A 256 -19.75 -14.78 -5.32
CA LYS A 256 -20.29 -16.12 -5.18
C LYS A 256 -21.66 -16.26 -5.84
N ALA A 257 -22.56 -15.30 -5.64
CA ALA A 257 -23.88 -15.28 -6.27
C ALA A 257 -23.80 -15.19 -7.80
N MET A 258 -22.84 -14.42 -8.31
CA MET A 258 -22.69 -14.19 -9.73
C MET A 258 -21.89 -15.28 -10.43
N TYR A 259 -20.70 -15.61 -9.89
CA TYR A 259 -19.66 -16.41 -10.55
C TYR A 259 -19.39 -17.75 -9.86
N GLY A 260 -19.88 -17.98 -8.64
CA GLY A 260 -19.60 -19.18 -7.85
C GLY A 260 -18.19 -19.22 -7.22
N ASN A 261 -17.46 -18.11 -7.20
CA ASN A 261 -16.11 -18.01 -6.66
C ASN A 261 -15.96 -16.91 -5.61
N THR A 262 -14.80 -16.79 -5.01
CA THR A 262 -14.48 -15.84 -3.92
C THR A 262 -13.84 -14.54 -4.39
N LEU A 263 -13.93 -14.19 -5.67
CA LEU A 263 -13.37 -13.01 -6.32
C LEU A 263 -11.83 -13.02 -6.36
N ALA A 264 -11.16 -13.45 -5.28
CA ALA A 264 -9.72 -13.57 -5.16
C ALA A 264 -9.33 -14.87 -4.45
N SER A 265 -8.12 -15.39 -4.77
CA SER A 265 -7.53 -16.55 -4.08
C SER A 265 -7.00 -16.19 -2.70
N TYR A 266 -6.32 -15.04 -2.60
CA TYR A 266 -5.73 -14.57 -1.35
C TYR A 266 -6.34 -13.23 -0.96
N TRP A 267 -6.85 -13.18 0.28
CA TRP A 267 -7.37 -11.98 0.90
C TRP A 267 -6.39 -11.48 1.96
N MET A 268 -5.83 -10.30 1.74
CA MET A 268 -4.85 -9.72 2.65
C MET A 268 -5.39 -8.47 3.32
N HIS A 269 -5.20 -8.34 4.63
CA HIS A 269 -5.69 -7.19 5.39
C HIS A 269 -4.57 -6.58 6.23
N VAL A 270 -4.44 -5.27 6.11
CA VAL A 270 -3.44 -4.48 6.86
C VAL A 270 -4.05 -3.99 8.16
N GLY A 271 -3.37 -4.22 9.27
CA GLY A 271 -3.79 -3.78 10.60
C GLY A 271 -3.95 -2.26 10.70
N ARG A 272 -4.68 -1.80 11.71
CA ARG A 272 -4.93 -0.36 11.91
C ARG A 272 -3.69 0.38 12.42
N LEU A 273 -3.60 1.67 12.09
CA LEU A 273 -2.68 2.58 12.75
C LEU A 273 -3.49 3.48 13.69
N ASN A 274 -3.23 3.34 14.98
CA ASN A 274 -3.92 4.02 16.05
C ASN A 274 -3.04 5.15 16.61
N LEU A 275 -3.62 6.23 17.08
CA LEU A 275 -2.92 7.30 17.79
C LEU A 275 -3.03 7.06 19.31
N LYS A 276 -1.89 6.81 19.98
CA LYS A 276 -1.85 6.53 21.43
C LYS A 276 -2.87 5.45 21.84
N GLY A 277 -2.96 4.38 21.07
CA GLY A 277 -3.89 3.27 21.31
C GLY A 277 -5.34 3.51 20.88
N GLN A 278 -5.72 4.71 20.46
CA GLN A 278 -7.07 5.04 20.00
C GLN A 278 -7.16 5.07 18.48
N LYS A 279 -8.30 4.62 17.93
CA LYS A 279 -8.57 4.72 16.50
C LYS A 279 -8.55 6.19 16.07
N MET A 280 -7.80 6.50 15.01
CA MET A 280 -7.90 7.81 14.36
C MET A 280 -9.25 7.96 13.67
N SER A 281 -9.89 9.09 13.91
CA SER A 281 -11.15 9.44 13.28
C SER A 281 -11.24 10.97 13.12
N LYS A 282 -11.62 11.41 11.92
CA LYS A 282 -11.82 12.85 11.64
C LYS A 282 -12.92 13.45 12.51
N SER A 283 -13.96 12.67 12.82
CA SER A 283 -15.04 13.11 13.71
C SER A 283 -14.60 13.32 15.16
N LEU A 284 -13.51 12.68 15.60
CA LEU A 284 -12.92 12.86 16.92
C LEU A 284 -11.81 13.92 16.92
N GLY A 285 -11.43 14.47 15.77
CA GLY A 285 -10.35 15.45 15.65
C GLY A 285 -8.95 14.91 16.00
N ASN A 286 -8.79 13.58 16.16
CA ASN A 286 -7.55 12.93 16.56
C ASN A 286 -6.82 12.29 15.37
N VAL A 287 -6.63 13.04 14.28
CA VAL A 287 -5.96 12.55 13.07
C VAL A 287 -4.64 13.29 12.84
N ILE A 288 -3.66 12.57 12.31
CA ILE A 288 -2.42 13.13 11.77
C ILE A 288 -2.47 12.92 10.27
N LEU A 289 -2.44 14.02 9.52
CA LEU A 289 -2.48 13.98 8.07
C LEU A 289 -1.08 13.67 7.51
N VAL A 290 -1.02 13.04 6.32
CA VAL A 290 0.25 12.89 5.60
C VAL A 290 0.85 14.26 5.29
N ASN A 291 0.02 15.26 5.02
CA ASN A 291 0.43 16.65 4.78
C ASN A 291 1.05 17.36 6.00
N ASP A 292 0.98 16.79 7.20
CA ASP A 292 1.61 17.35 8.40
C ASP A 292 3.13 17.11 8.40
N PHE A 293 3.61 16.10 7.69
CA PHE A 293 5.02 15.81 7.48
C PHE A 293 5.58 16.71 6.39
N LYS A 294 6.47 17.62 6.74
CA LYS A 294 6.92 18.71 5.84
C LYS A 294 8.15 18.38 5.03
N THR A 295 8.92 17.40 5.45
CA THR A 295 10.19 17.04 4.80
C THR A 295 10.11 15.62 4.21
N GLN A 296 10.88 15.38 3.15
CA GLN A 296 11.00 14.05 2.57
C GLN A 296 11.61 13.06 3.57
N GLU A 297 12.49 13.54 4.45
CA GLU A 297 13.06 12.74 5.55
C GLU A 297 11.97 12.24 6.51
N ASP A 298 11.05 13.11 6.91
CA ASP A 298 9.94 12.72 7.80
C ASP A 298 9.01 11.70 7.12
N LEU A 299 8.70 11.91 5.83
CA LEU A 299 7.86 10.97 5.07
C LEU A 299 8.52 9.60 4.89
N MET A 300 9.84 9.56 4.62
CA MET A 300 10.57 8.29 4.52
C MET A 300 10.74 7.61 5.88
N SER A 301 10.88 8.39 6.95
CA SER A 301 10.88 7.87 8.33
C SER A 301 9.54 7.25 8.70
N LEU A 302 8.43 7.90 8.33
CA LEU A 302 7.09 7.34 8.49
C LEU A 302 6.91 6.06 7.67
N ARG A 303 7.38 6.06 6.42
CA ARG A 303 7.33 4.87 5.56
C ARG A 303 8.13 3.73 6.17
N LEU A 304 9.35 3.98 6.64
CA LEU A 304 10.20 2.98 7.29
C LEU A 304 9.54 2.41 8.54
N LEU A 305 8.93 3.26 9.37
CA LEU A 305 8.15 2.84 10.53
C LEU A 305 7.04 1.87 10.12
N ILE A 306 6.25 2.25 9.12
CA ILE A 306 5.07 1.47 8.72
C ILE A 306 5.46 0.12 8.10
N VAL A 307 6.44 0.11 7.20
CA VAL A 307 6.81 -1.09 6.43
C VAL A 307 7.50 -2.15 7.29
N THR A 308 8.18 -1.74 8.35
CA THR A 308 8.93 -2.66 9.23
C THR A 308 8.07 -3.29 10.33
N GLN A 309 6.85 -2.78 10.55
CA GLN A 309 5.93 -3.43 11.49
C GLN A 309 5.23 -4.63 10.83
N PRO A 310 4.90 -5.69 11.59
CA PRO A 310 4.08 -6.77 11.07
C PRO A 310 2.77 -6.23 10.50
N TYR A 311 2.51 -6.49 9.22
CA TYR A 311 1.42 -5.82 8.50
C TYR A 311 0.02 -6.12 9.06
N ARG A 312 -0.17 -7.31 9.65
CA ARG A 312 -1.46 -7.72 10.24
C ARG A 312 -1.74 -7.07 11.59
N ASN A 313 -0.70 -6.66 12.32
CA ASN A 313 -0.84 -6.10 13.65
C ASN A 313 -1.21 -4.62 13.59
N SER A 314 -1.93 -4.14 14.60
CA SER A 314 -2.13 -2.71 14.76
C SER A 314 -0.83 -2.02 15.22
N ILE A 315 -0.60 -0.81 14.70
CA ILE A 315 0.50 0.07 15.16
C ILE A 315 -0.10 1.11 16.11
N SER A 316 0.49 1.28 17.27
CA SER A 316 0.22 2.45 18.13
C SER A 316 1.26 3.51 17.81
N TYR A 317 0.85 4.53 17.09
CA TYR A 317 1.71 5.65 16.72
C TYR A 317 1.78 6.66 17.87
N ASP A 318 2.99 7.09 18.18
CA ASP A 318 3.30 8.26 18.97
C ASP A 318 4.59 8.94 18.47
N GLU A 319 4.90 10.11 19.01
CA GLU A 319 6.08 10.88 18.60
C GLU A 319 7.41 10.21 18.98
N GLU A 320 7.43 9.45 20.06
CA GLU A 320 8.64 8.75 20.52
C GLU A 320 9.00 7.66 19.51
N LEU A 321 8.03 6.82 19.14
CA LEU A 321 8.20 5.80 18.09
C LEU A 321 8.62 6.42 16.76
N PHE A 322 7.98 7.51 16.35
CA PHE A 322 8.33 8.22 15.13
C PHE A 322 9.77 8.72 15.17
N ASN A 323 10.20 9.34 16.26
CA ASN A 323 11.57 9.85 16.43
C ASN A 323 12.61 8.73 16.46
N GLN A 324 12.28 7.52 16.93
CA GLN A 324 13.16 6.35 16.81
C GLN A 324 13.40 6.00 15.35
N TYR A 325 12.34 5.95 14.52
CA TYR A 325 12.46 5.64 13.11
C TYR A 325 13.12 6.76 12.29
N LYS A 326 12.95 8.01 12.69
CA LYS A 326 13.69 9.13 12.11
C LYS A 326 15.21 8.98 12.33
N LYS A 327 15.63 8.63 13.53
CA LYS A 327 17.05 8.33 13.83
C LYS A 327 17.55 7.11 13.04
N GLU A 328 16.72 6.08 12.88
CA GLU A 328 17.09 4.89 12.13
C GLU A 328 17.25 5.21 10.63
N TYR A 329 16.32 5.95 10.04
CA TYR A 329 16.42 6.42 8.66
C TYR A 329 17.68 7.27 8.43
N ASP A 330 17.95 8.27 9.29
CA ASP A 330 19.16 9.09 9.23
C ASP A 330 20.45 8.25 9.32
N LYS A 331 20.48 7.24 10.17
CA LYS A 331 21.61 6.33 10.30
C LYS A 331 21.87 5.54 9.01
N PHE A 332 20.83 5.02 8.33
CA PHE A 332 20.95 4.33 7.06
C PHE A 332 21.39 5.26 5.93
N THR A 333 20.74 6.40 5.79
CA THR A 333 21.03 7.37 4.72
C THR A 333 22.46 7.92 4.84
N ARG A 334 22.90 8.23 6.05
CA ARG A 334 24.26 8.74 6.32
C ARG A 334 25.32 7.69 5.98
N ALA A 335 25.15 6.44 6.40
CA ALA A 335 26.09 5.38 6.10
C ALA A 335 26.13 5.06 4.60
N TYR A 336 24.97 5.00 3.95
CA TYR A 336 24.86 4.81 2.51
C TYR A 336 25.54 5.94 1.74
N LYS A 337 25.29 7.18 2.11
CA LYS A 337 25.91 8.37 1.52
C LYS A 337 27.43 8.34 1.61
N ASN A 338 27.98 8.01 2.80
CA ASN A 338 29.42 7.88 2.99
C ASN A 338 30.03 6.76 2.12
N ALA A 339 29.33 5.63 2.00
CA ALA A 339 29.76 4.53 1.16
C ALA A 339 29.78 4.91 -0.33
N MET A 340 28.70 5.52 -0.81
CA MET A 340 28.60 5.98 -2.20
C MET A 340 29.63 7.05 -2.54
N LEU A 341 29.88 7.96 -1.62
CA LEU A 341 30.92 8.97 -1.76
C LEU A 341 32.33 8.34 -1.89
N ALA A 342 32.64 7.32 -1.08
CA ALA A 342 33.91 6.59 -1.17
C ALA A 342 34.04 5.85 -2.52
N LEU A 343 33.00 5.23 -3.00
CA LEU A 343 32.98 4.55 -4.30
C LEU A 343 33.13 5.53 -5.45
N ASP A 344 32.38 6.63 -5.44
CA ASP A 344 32.40 7.66 -6.47
C ASP A 344 33.77 8.38 -6.53
N TYR A 345 34.29 8.72 -5.38
CA TYR A 345 35.64 9.36 -5.30
C TYR A 345 36.71 8.48 -5.93
N ASN A 346 36.67 7.17 -5.75
CA ASN A 346 37.61 6.21 -6.31
C ASN A 346 37.23 5.70 -7.71
N ASN A 347 36.15 6.24 -8.33
CA ASN A 347 35.59 5.78 -9.61
C ASN A 347 35.29 4.27 -9.63
N TYR A 348 34.96 3.70 -8.47
CA TYR A 348 34.63 2.27 -8.35
C TYR A 348 33.15 2.03 -8.61
N LYS A 349 32.85 1.14 -9.57
CA LYS A 349 31.47 0.77 -9.96
C LYS A 349 31.29 -0.72 -9.89
N SER A 350 30.27 -1.18 -9.18
CA SER A 350 29.82 -2.55 -9.15
C SER A 350 28.33 -2.60 -8.79
N ASN A 351 27.61 -3.51 -9.43
CA ASN A 351 26.19 -3.81 -9.12
C ASN A 351 26.06 -5.14 -8.37
N GLU A 352 27.19 -5.77 -8.01
CA GLU A 352 27.20 -7.06 -7.33
C GLU A 352 26.67 -6.95 -5.89
N VAL A 353 26.12 -8.03 -5.41
CA VAL A 353 25.75 -8.28 -4.01
C VAL A 353 26.32 -9.62 -3.57
N ILE A 354 26.47 -9.81 -2.28
CA ILE A 354 26.85 -11.10 -1.71
C ILE A 354 25.64 -12.02 -1.79
N LYS A 355 25.82 -13.21 -2.32
CA LYS A 355 24.75 -14.20 -2.58
C LYS A 355 24.01 -14.55 -1.29
N GLU A 356 24.73 -14.81 -0.22
CA GLU A 356 24.19 -15.18 1.09
C GLU A 356 23.31 -14.06 1.69
N ASP A 357 23.69 -12.79 1.49
CA ASP A 357 22.91 -11.64 1.94
C ASP A 357 21.57 -11.55 1.18
N LYS A 358 21.61 -11.77 -0.14
CA LYS A 358 20.42 -11.78 -1.00
C LYS A 358 19.48 -12.94 -0.66
N GLU A 359 20.04 -14.13 -0.45
CA GLU A 359 19.27 -15.31 -0.05
C GLU A 359 18.61 -15.12 1.32
N ALA A 360 19.33 -14.55 2.29
CA ALA A 360 18.77 -14.23 3.61
C ALA A 360 17.61 -13.24 3.50
N PHE A 361 17.74 -12.20 2.69
CA PHE A 361 16.67 -11.23 2.42
C PHE A 361 15.43 -11.91 1.86
N ILE A 362 15.57 -12.70 0.80
CA ILE A 362 14.47 -13.40 0.15
C ILE A 362 13.82 -14.39 1.13
N ASN A 363 14.61 -15.15 1.88
CA ASN A 363 14.09 -16.09 2.86
C ASN A 363 13.27 -15.44 3.96
N TYR A 364 13.67 -14.26 4.46
CA TYR A 364 12.87 -13.54 5.43
C TYR A 364 11.58 -12.97 4.82
N MET A 365 11.65 -12.41 3.62
CA MET A 365 10.46 -11.91 2.93
C MET A 365 9.47 -13.03 2.58
N ASN A 366 9.97 -14.21 2.22
CA ASN A 366 9.14 -15.39 1.93
C ASN A 366 8.39 -15.94 3.16
N GLN A 367 8.74 -15.51 4.37
CA GLN A 367 8.07 -15.90 5.62
C GLN A 367 6.99 -14.88 6.00
N ASP A 368 5.91 -14.80 5.26
CA ASP A 368 4.78 -13.87 5.47
C ASP A 368 5.24 -12.41 5.54
N LEU A 369 6.18 -12.03 4.65
CA LEU A 369 6.72 -10.67 4.56
C LEU A 369 7.36 -10.21 5.89
N ASN A 370 8.27 -11.01 6.44
CA ASN A 370 8.90 -10.74 7.75
C ASN A 370 9.89 -9.57 7.68
N CYS A 371 9.37 -8.36 7.51
CA CYS A 371 10.15 -7.13 7.42
C CYS A 371 10.98 -6.83 8.69
N GLN A 372 10.60 -7.37 9.85
CA GLN A 372 11.38 -7.20 11.09
C GLN A 372 12.73 -7.92 11.00
N ASN A 373 12.74 -9.18 10.51
CA ASN A 373 13.98 -9.90 10.29
C ASN A 373 14.82 -9.27 9.16
N VAL A 374 14.16 -8.73 8.13
CA VAL A 374 14.84 -7.96 7.09
C VAL A 374 15.53 -6.72 7.66
N MET A 375 14.91 -5.98 8.58
CA MET A 375 15.55 -4.84 9.25
C MET A 375 16.72 -5.27 10.14
N SER A 376 16.63 -6.42 10.78
CA SER A 376 17.76 -6.99 11.54
C SER A 376 18.94 -7.31 10.62
N LEU A 377 18.68 -7.90 9.46
CA LEU A 377 19.67 -8.13 8.40
C LEU A 377 20.28 -6.80 7.92
N ALA A 378 19.44 -5.83 7.54
CA ALA A 378 19.87 -4.52 7.07
C ALA A 378 20.77 -3.81 8.10
N SER A 379 20.45 -3.92 9.39
CA SER A 379 21.26 -3.37 10.48
C SER A 379 22.63 -4.07 10.63
N SER A 380 22.71 -5.39 10.36
CA SER A 380 23.99 -6.10 10.30
C SER A 380 24.83 -5.65 9.11
N LEU A 381 24.21 -5.61 7.92
CA LEU A 381 24.86 -5.13 6.70
C LEU A 381 25.40 -3.70 6.87
N LEU A 382 24.66 -2.85 7.57
CA LEU A 382 25.05 -1.47 7.86
C LEU A 382 26.34 -1.40 8.75
N LYS A 383 26.47 -2.29 9.73
CA LYS A 383 27.69 -2.38 10.56
C LYS A 383 28.90 -2.80 9.71
N GLU A 384 28.70 -3.79 8.85
CA GLU A 384 29.74 -4.27 7.93
C GLU A 384 30.12 -3.18 6.91
N LEU A 385 29.13 -2.47 6.33
CA LEU A 385 29.35 -1.35 5.45
C LEU A 385 30.20 -0.25 6.10
N ASN A 386 29.85 0.15 7.33
CA ASN A 386 30.62 1.16 8.08
C ASN A 386 32.05 0.69 8.37
N SER A 387 32.25 -0.59 8.65
CA SER A 387 33.58 -1.15 8.86
C SER A 387 34.40 -1.15 7.58
N ALA A 388 33.83 -1.61 6.47
CA ALA A 388 34.47 -1.62 5.16
C ALA A 388 34.82 -0.19 4.67
N THR A 389 33.93 0.79 4.92
CA THR A 389 34.15 2.19 4.57
C THR A 389 35.35 2.77 5.33
N ARG A 390 35.47 2.46 6.63
CA ARG A 390 36.67 2.90 7.42
C ARG A 390 37.95 2.20 6.94
N ALA A 391 37.85 0.95 6.49
CA ALA A 391 38.99 0.19 5.99
C ALA A 391 39.36 0.54 4.53
N GLY A 392 38.53 1.27 3.80
CA GLY A 392 38.73 1.59 2.39
C GLY A 392 38.57 0.39 1.44
N ASN A 393 37.86 -0.66 1.84
CA ASN A 393 37.64 -1.86 1.02
C ASN A 393 36.48 -1.63 0.04
N LEU A 394 36.80 -1.11 -1.15
CA LEU A 394 35.82 -0.69 -2.15
C LEU A 394 34.89 -1.82 -2.62
N ASP A 395 35.39 -3.04 -2.78
CA ASP A 395 34.60 -4.17 -3.20
C ASP A 395 33.48 -4.51 -2.17
N VAL A 396 33.87 -4.62 -0.89
CA VAL A 396 32.92 -4.88 0.19
C VAL A 396 31.95 -3.72 0.37
N ILE A 397 32.45 -2.45 0.26
CA ILE A 397 31.58 -1.27 0.32
C ILE A 397 30.49 -1.36 -0.74
N ALA A 398 30.86 -1.63 -2.01
CA ALA A 398 29.90 -1.70 -3.12
C ALA A 398 28.88 -2.80 -2.88
N LYS A 399 29.31 -4.03 -2.55
CA LYS A 399 28.40 -5.17 -2.36
C LYS A 399 27.42 -4.95 -1.22
N LYS A 400 27.86 -4.39 -0.08
CA LYS A 400 26.99 -4.13 1.07
C LYS A 400 26.06 -2.93 0.83
N ALA A 401 26.55 -1.86 0.19
CA ALA A 401 25.71 -0.71 -0.18
C ALA A 401 24.62 -1.11 -1.18
N ASN A 402 24.95 -1.93 -2.18
CA ASN A 402 24.00 -2.46 -3.16
C ASN A 402 22.91 -3.30 -2.50
N MET A 403 23.25 -4.18 -1.55
CA MET A 403 22.27 -5.00 -0.86
C MET A 403 21.32 -4.16 0.02
N ILE A 404 21.87 -3.20 0.78
CA ILE A 404 21.07 -2.26 1.56
C ILE A 404 20.13 -1.48 0.63
N LYS A 405 20.64 -0.99 -0.51
CA LYS A 405 19.85 -0.27 -1.50
C LYS A 405 18.69 -1.13 -2.03
N GLN A 406 18.93 -2.40 -2.38
CA GLN A 406 17.89 -3.32 -2.85
C GLN A 406 16.80 -3.54 -1.79
N ILE A 407 17.17 -3.72 -0.51
CA ILE A 407 16.20 -3.82 0.59
C ILE A 407 15.36 -2.56 0.68
N MET A 408 16.01 -1.38 0.66
CA MET A 408 15.31 -0.10 0.78
C MET A 408 14.44 0.19 -0.44
N ASP A 409 14.84 -0.23 -1.65
CA ASP A 409 14.03 -0.11 -2.87
C ASP A 409 12.76 -0.96 -2.80
N VAL A 410 12.85 -2.19 -2.28
CA VAL A 410 11.67 -3.03 -2.03
C VAL A 410 10.77 -2.38 -0.99
N PHE A 411 11.32 -1.82 0.07
CA PHE A 411 10.56 -1.07 1.07
C PHE A 411 10.01 0.27 0.53
N GLY A 412 10.49 0.73 -0.65
CA GLY A 412 10.17 2.03 -1.23
C GLY A 412 10.75 3.21 -0.44
N VAL A 413 11.79 2.96 0.35
CA VAL A 413 12.48 3.95 1.16
C VAL A 413 13.62 4.57 0.34
N MET A 414 13.53 5.86 0.08
CA MET A 414 14.54 6.57 -0.72
C MET A 414 15.86 6.69 0.05
N MET A 415 16.94 6.38 -0.66
CA MET A 415 18.33 6.53 -0.17
C MET A 415 19.04 7.59 -1.00
N PRO A 416 18.90 8.88 -0.65
CA PRO A 416 19.45 9.97 -1.46
C PRO A 416 20.98 9.98 -1.44
N TYR A 417 21.57 10.18 -2.61
CA TYR A 417 22.98 10.44 -2.81
C TYR A 417 23.18 11.39 -3.99
N THR A 418 24.02 12.41 -3.81
CA THR A 418 24.39 13.33 -4.87
C THR A 418 25.82 13.00 -5.34
N PRO A 419 26.02 12.53 -6.59
CA PRO A 419 27.34 12.21 -7.12
C PRO A 419 28.26 13.43 -7.16
N LEU A 420 29.58 13.19 -7.03
CA LEU A 420 30.57 14.21 -7.21
C LEU A 420 30.61 14.67 -8.67
N ASN A 421 30.50 15.97 -8.88
CA ASN A 421 30.90 16.63 -10.15
C ASN A 421 32.36 17.13 -10.08
N ASP A 422 32.86 17.71 -11.15
CA ASP A 422 34.24 18.17 -11.20
C ASP A 422 34.58 19.22 -10.11
N GLU A 423 33.64 20.12 -9.84
CA GLU A 423 33.79 21.17 -8.83
C GLU A 423 33.77 20.57 -7.41
N THR A 424 32.73 19.80 -7.07
CA THR A 424 32.61 19.19 -5.74
C THR A 424 33.70 18.15 -5.48
N ARG A 425 34.21 17.47 -6.52
CA ARG A 425 35.36 16.57 -6.42
C ARG A 425 36.65 17.32 -6.05
N LYS A 426 36.86 18.50 -6.64
CA LYS A 426 38.01 19.36 -6.28
C LYS A 426 37.91 19.80 -4.82
N ILE A 427 36.74 20.31 -4.40
CA ILE A 427 36.50 20.74 -3.01
C ILE A 427 36.68 19.57 -2.04
N TYR A 428 36.20 18.37 -2.41
CA TYR A 428 36.38 17.16 -1.60
C TYR A 428 37.86 16.77 -1.44
N ASN A 429 38.67 16.89 -2.49
CA ASN A 429 40.13 16.71 -2.41
C ASN A 429 40.80 17.70 -1.45
N GLU A 430 40.46 18.98 -1.58
CA GLU A 430 40.97 20.04 -0.70
C GLU A 430 40.57 19.79 0.77
N TRP A 431 39.33 19.34 1.01
CA TRP A 431 38.88 18.96 2.33
C TRP A 431 39.64 17.77 2.93
N LEU A 432 39.92 16.73 2.14
CA LEU A 432 40.73 15.59 2.57
C LEU A 432 42.15 16.03 2.90
N GLN A 433 42.72 16.90 2.09
CA GLN A 433 44.06 17.48 2.34
C GLN A 433 44.08 18.31 3.62
N ALA A 434 43.14 19.23 3.82
CA ALA A 434 43.03 20.03 5.04
C ALA A 434 42.95 19.14 6.30
N LYS A 435 42.16 18.06 6.23
CA LYS A 435 42.08 17.07 7.32
C LYS A 435 43.40 16.35 7.58
N SER A 436 44.12 15.96 6.52
CA SER A 436 45.39 15.23 6.65
C SER A 436 46.47 16.05 7.34
N VAL A 437 46.51 17.37 7.09
CA VAL A 437 47.44 18.32 7.73
C VAL A 437 46.86 18.93 9.02
N LYS A 438 45.71 18.45 9.49
CA LYS A 438 45.01 18.91 10.72
C LYS A 438 44.63 20.39 10.71
N ASN A 439 44.45 20.99 9.53
CA ASN A 439 43.88 22.33 9.38
C ASN A 439 42.35 22.27 9.51
N PHE A 440 41.88 22.21 10.75
CA PHE A 440 40.46 22.01 11.04
C PHE A 440 39.59 23.19 10.64
N GLU A 441 40.09 24.41 10.71
CA GLU A 441 39.36 25.61 10.30
C GLU A 441 39.01 25.57 8.81
N GLU A 442 39.99 25.26 7.95
CA GLU A 442 39.76 25.13 6.52
C GLU A 442 38.91 23.89 6.20
N ALA A 443 39.16 22.79 6.90
CA ALA A 443 38.35 21.59 6.74
C ALA A 443 36.87 21.84 7.06
N ASP A 444 36.54 22.63 8.08
CA ASP A 444 35.16 22.96 8.44
C ASP A 444 34.48 23.87 7.40
N LYS A 445 35.21 24.84 6.82
CA LYS A 445 34.75 25.70 5.72
C LYS A 445 34.38 24.84 4.48
N LEU A 446 35.31 23.99 4.04
CA LEU A 446 35.09 23.11 2.88
C LEU A 446 33.99 22.10 3.12
N ARG A 447 33.85 21.59 4.36
CA ARG A 447 32.75 20.73 4.76
C ARG A 447 31.40 21.43 4.62
N ALA A 448 31.31 22.70 5.04
CA ALA A 448 30.07 23.46 4.92
C ALA A 448 29.62 23.58 3.45
N VAL A 449 30.57 23.88 2.54
CA VAL A 449 30.30 23.95 1.09
C VAL A 449 29.85 22.60 0.55
N LEU A 450 30.50 21.48 0.92
CA LEU A 450 30.09 20.13 0.49
C LEU A 450 28.74 19.71 1.07
N THR A 451 28.41 20.17 2.28
CA THR A 451 27.11 19.95 2.91
C THR A 451 26.00 20.70 2.16
N GLU A 452 26.23 21.98 1.84
CA GLU A 452 25.29 22.80 1.06
C GLU A 452 25.07 22.22 -0.34
N ALA A 453 26.12 21.68 -0.97
CA ALA A 453 26.03 20.96 -2.23
C ALA A 453 25.36 19.56 -2.11
N GLY A 454 24.99 19.13 -0.92
CA GLY A 454 24.35 17.83 -0.68
C GLY A 454 25.28 16.62 -0.80
N VAL A 455 26.61 16.82 -0.86
CA VAL A 455 27.61 15.75 -1.04
C VAL A 455 27.91 15.01 0.27
N ILE A 456 28.01 15.73 1.41
CA ILE A 456 28.26 15.13 2.73
C ILE A 456 27.26 15.56 3.77
#